data_526ddb4e4ad224bc42477d42fae9cd73
#
_entry.id   526ddb4e4ad224bc42477d42fae9cd73
#
_cell.length_a   1.000
_cell.length_b   1.000
_cell.length_c   1.000
_cell.angle_alpha   90.00
_cell.angle_beta   90.00
_cell.angle_gamma   90.00
#
_symmetry.space_group_name_H-M   'P 1'
#
loop_
_entity.id
_entity.type
_entity.pdbx_description
1 polymer ?
#
loop_
_entity_poly.entity_id
_entity_poly.type
_entity_poly.pdbx_seq_one_letter_code
_entity_poly.pdbx_strand_id
1 'polypeptide(L)'
;VIKKMGWRREDLVISSKVFWGGEGPNDEGLSRKHIFEACKNSLKRLQLDYLDLYFCHRPDPNTSIEETVRAMNDLIHQGKILYWGTSEWSAADIMRAHALAREHHLTPPQMEQPQYNMFHRDRVEKEYGPLYREIGLGTTIWSPLASGLLSGKYNEGVPPGSRLTLKGYEWLRDSVITPQRIEKVKQLQSVAVDLRCSMAQLALAWCLRNPNVSTVITGASRPEQVAENMKAPDVVPKLTPSVMQRIEEILGNKPRADED
;
A
#
# COMPACT_ATOMS: atom_id res chain seq x y z
N VAL A 1 21.11 -2.22 -8.50
CA VAL A 1 20.89 -0.80 -8.79
C VAL A 1 21.63 0.06 -7.78
N ILE A 2 21.38 -0.04 -6.46
CA ILE A 2 21.93 0.81 -5.40
C ILE A 2 23.47 0.94 -5.53
N LYS A 3 24.18 -0.20 -5.55
CA LYS A 3 25.65 -0.22 -5.74
C LYS A 3 26.11 0.42 -7.06
N LYS A 4 25.35 0.19 -8.16
CA LYS A 4 25.67 0.76 -9.48
C LYS A 4 25.52 2.28 -9.50
N MET A 5 24.56 2.81 -8.76
CA MET A 5 24.26 4.25 -8.71
C MET A 5 25.09 4.99 -7.66
N GLY A 6 25.84 4.26 -6.81
CA GLY A 6 26.62 4.88 -5.74
C GLY A 6 25.80 5.55 -4.64
N TRP A 7 24.51 5.17 -4.50
CA TRP A 7 23.65 5.73 -3.46
C TRP A 7 24.07 5.22 -2.08
N ARG A 8 24.09 6.12 -1.13
CA ARG A 8 24.37 5.76 0.26
C ARG A 8 23.19 4.97 0.82
N ARG A 9 23.52 3.89 1.56
CA ARG A 9 22.49 3.01 2.13
C ARG A 9 21.58 3.75 3.12
N GLU A 10 22.18 4.66 3.86
CA GLU A 10 21.52 5.44 4.92
C GLU A 10 20.49 6.44 4.38
N ASP A 11 20.59 6.82 3.11
CA ASP A 11 19.65 7.73 2.46
C ASP A 11 18.41 7.01 1.91
N LEU A 12 18.33 5.67 2.05
CA LEU A 12 17.30 4.84 1.46
C LEU A 12 16.49 4.11 2.53
N VAL A 13 15.16 4.09 2.35
CA VAL A 13 14.25 3.23 3.10
C VAL A 13 13.88 2.04 2.22
N ILE A 14 14.43 0.85 2.54
CA ILE A 14 14.25 -0.35 1.73
C ILE A 14 13.36 -1.34 2.46
N SER A 15 12.35 -1.83 1.76
CA SER A 15 11.38 -2.76 2.32
C SER A 15 11.34 -4.09 1.59
N SER A 16 10.92 -5.14 2.30
CA SER A 16 10.54 -6.43 1.76
C SER A 16 9.33 -6.98 2.51
N LYS A 17 8.83 -8.13 2.06
CA LYS A 17 7.63 -8.76 2.62
C LYS A 17 7.83 -10.26 2.78
N VAL A 18 7.05 -10.87 3.68
CA VAL A 18 6.94 -12.30 3.87
C VAL A 18 5.47 -12.73 3.84
N PHE A 19 5.17 -13.75 3.14
CA PHE A 19 3.95 -14.57 3.13
C PHE A 19 4.08 -15.64 2.05
N TRP A 20 4.06 -15.24 0.76
CA TRP A 20 4.25 -16.16 -0.37
C TRP A 20 5.72 -16.40 -0.67
N GLY A 21 6.07 -17.64 -0.95
CA GLY A 21 7.44 -18.03 -1.29
C GLY A 21 7.48 -18.97 -2.49
N GLY A 22 7.39 -20.26 -2.29
CA GLY A 22 7.43 -21.30 -3.31
C GLY A 22 6.26 -22.29 -3.18
N GLU A 23 6.51 -23.54 -3.60
CA GLU A 23 5.53 -24.63 -3.52
C GLU A 23 5.85 -25.64 -2.39
N GLY A 24 6.87 -25.36 -1.60
CA GLY A 24 7.29 -26.23 -0.50
C GLY A 24 6.40 -26.06 0.74
N PRO A 25 6.40 -27.05 1.65
CA PRO A 25 5.49 -27.06 2.80
C PRO A 25 5.73 -25.95 3.83
N ASN A 26 6.85 -25.21 3.74
CA ASN A 26 7.18 -24.09 4.62
C ASN A 26 7.39 -22.78 3.83
N ASP A 27 6.92 -22.70 2.59
CA ASP A 27 7.18 -21.55 1.72
C ASP A 27 6.05 -20.52 1.74
N GLU A 28 5.02 -20.71 2.57
CA GLU A 28 3.89 -19.79 2.70
C GLU A 28 3.54 -19.57 4.18
N GLY A 29 2.93 -18.40 4.45
CA GLY A 29 2.41 -18.02 5.77
C GLY A 29 3.39 -17.21 6.62
N LEU A 30 3.11 -17.17 7.93
CA LEU A 30 3.82 -16.34 8.90
C LEU A 30 4.43 -17.16 10.06
N SER A 31 4.67 -18.46 9.85
CA SER A 31 5.41 -19.25 10.83
C SER A 31 6.79 -18.63 11.09
N ARG A 32 7.28 -18.77 12.31
CA ARG A 32 8.61 -18.31 12.69
C ARG A 32 9.69 -18.78 11.71
N LYS A 33 9.65 -20.06 11.30
CA LYS A 33 10.58 -20.62 10.34
C LYS A 33 10.55 -19.87 9.03
N HIS A 34 9.37 -19.68 8.44
CA HIS A 34 9.22 -19.00 7.16
C HIS A 34 9.62 -17.53 7.24
N ILE A 35 9.26 -16.82 8.30
CA ILE A 35 9.65 -15.42 8.53
C ILE A 35 11.18 -15.26 8.49
N PHE A 36 11.91 -16.10 9.20
CA PHE A 36 13.37 -16.04 9.26
C PHE A 36 14.04 -16.36 7.93
N GLU A 37 13.59 -17.43 7.28
CA GLU A 37 14.16 -17.86 5.99
C GLU A 37 13.84 -16.86 4.86
N ALA A 38 12.62 -16.35 4.81
CA ALA A 38 12.21 -15.34 3.85
C ALA A 38 12.98 -14.03 4.03
N CYS A 39 13.21 -13.59 5.27
CA CYS A 39 14.04 -12.41 5.57
C CYS A 39 15.47 -12.62 5.08
N LYS A 40 16.13 -13.74 5.45
CA LYS A 40 17.47 -14.09 5.00
C LYS A 40 17.58 -14.11 3.48
N ASN A 41 16.58 -14.71 2.80
CA ASN A 41 16.55 -14.80 1.35
C ASN A 41 16.33 -13.42 0.70
N SER A 42 15.52 -12.57 1.30
CA SER A 42 15.33 -11.18 0.84
C SER A 42 16.62 -10.37 0.93
N LEU A 43 17.31 -10.43 2.06
CA LEU A 43 18.61 -9.77 2.26
C LEU A 43 19.64 -10.24 1.23
N LYS A 44 19.72 -11.56 1.00
CA LYS A 44 20.63 -12.15 -0.01
C LYS A 44 20.32 -11.64 -1.42
N ARG A 45 19.03 -11.64 -1.84
CA ARG A 45 18.63 -11.18 -3.19
C ARG A 45 18.89 -9.68 -3.36
N LEU A 46 18.61 -8.89 -2.32
CA LEU A 46 18.82 -7.44 -2.33
C LEU A 46 20.30 -7.05 -2.15
N GLN A 47 21.16 -7.99 -1.71
CA GLN A 47 22.57 -7.75 -1.36
C GLN A 47 22.72 -6.68 -0.28
N LEU A 48 21.91 -6.79 0.78
CA LEU A 48 21.86 -5.88 1.92
C LEU A 48 22.07 -6.66 3.23
N ASP A 49 22.53 -5.95 4.24
CA ASP A 49 22.76 -6.49 5.58
C ASP A 49 21.52 -6.39 6.46
N TYR A 50 20.67 -5.37 6.19
CA TYR A 50 19.40 -5.15 6.88
C TYR A 50 18.32 -4.53 5.97
N LEU A 51 17.05 -4.69 6.36
CA LEU A 51 15.89 -3.99 5.79
C LEU A 51 15.45 -2.88 6.74
N ASP A 52 15.01 -1.77 6.20
CA ASP A 52 14.39 -0.72 7.02
C ASP A 52 12.99 -1.13 7.46
N LEU A 53 12.17 -1.62 6.52
CA LEU A 53 10.80 -2.05 6.78
C LEU A 53 10.60 -3.50 6.33
N TYR A 54 9.98 -4.32 7.18
CA TYR A 54 9.63 -5.69 6.83
C TYR A 54 8.16 -5.96 7.14
N PHE A 55 7.41 -6.42 6.14
CA PHE A 55 5.95 -6.56 6.25
C PHE A 55 5.50 -8.01 6.25
N CYS A 56 4.55 -8.34 7.14
CA CYS A 56 3.67 -9.50 6.98
C CYS A 56 2.71 -9.21 5.84
N HIS A 57 2.91 -9.81 4.67
CA HIS A 57 2.22 -9.42 3.42
C HIS A 57 0.72 -9.71 3.43
N ARG A 58 0.28 -10.67 4.27
CA ARG A 58 -1.14 -11.01 4.55
C ARG A 58 -1.28 -11.54 5.97
N PRO A 59 -2.50 -11.51 6.55
CA PRO A 59 -2.78 -12.25 7.77
C PRO A 59 -2.68 -13.76 7.50
N ASP A 60 -2.21 -14.51 8.48
CA ASP A 60 -2.11 -15.97 8.40
C ASP A 60 -3.04 -16.61 9.45
N PRO A 61 -4.16 -17.22 9.03
CA PRO A 61 -5.07 -17.88 9.95
C PRO A 61 -4.50 -19.17 10.59
N ASN A 62 -3.42 -19.70 10.02
CA ASN A 62 -2.80 -20.95 10.48
C ASN A 62 -1.63 -20.73 11.46
N THR A 63 -1.23 -19.46 11.67
CA THR A 63 -0.16 -19.10 12.60
C THR A 63 -0.68 -18.13 13.65
N SER A 64 -0.34 -18.34 14.92
CA SER A 64 -0.74 -17.41 15.97
C SER A 64 -0.09 -16.04 15.77
N ILE A 65 -0.83 -14.97 16.07
CA ILE A 65 -0.30 -13.60 16.01
C ILE A 65 0.91 -13.46 16.97
N GLU A 66 0.88 -14.15 18.11
CA GLU A 66 1.99 -14.13 19.08
C GLU A 66 3.29 -14.68 18.47
N GLU A 67 3.23 -15.81 17.75
CA GLU A 67 4.41 -16.38 17.07
C GLU A 67 5.00 -15.38 16.07
N THR A 68 4.13 -14.75 15.29
CA THR A 68 4.53 -13.72 14.33
C THR A 68 5.20 -12.52 15.01
N VAL A 69 4.58 -11.98 16.08
CA VAL A 69 5.13 -10.86 16.86
C VAL A 69 6.51 -11.19 17.44
N ARG A 70 6.66 -12.37 18.03
CA ARG A 70 7.94 -12.85 18.58
C ARG A 70 9.00 -13.00 17.50
N ALA A 71 8.64 -13.57 16.36
CA ALA A 71 9.58 -13.75 15.24
C ALA A 71 10.07 -12.41 14.68
N MET A 72 9.18 -11.43 14.49
CA MET A 72 9.55 -10.09 14.01
C MET A 72 10.42 -9.34 15.03
N ASN A 73 10.08 -9.43 16.30
CA ASN A 73 10.89 -8.85 17.38
C ASN A 73 12.32 -9.43 17.41
N ASP A 74 12.46 -10.73 17.23
CA ASP A 74 13.79 -11.36 17.19
C ASP A 74 14.62 -10.92 15.97
N LEU A 75 14.00 -10.70 14.82
CA LEU A 75 14.67 -10.14 13.65
C LEU A 75 15.16 -8.70 13.88
N ILE A 76 14.42 -7.89 14.65
CA ILE A 76 14.86 -6.55 15.10
C ILE A 76 16.09 -6.70 16.01
N HIS A 77 16.03 -7.55 17.03
CA HIS A 77 17.17 -7.77 17.95
C HIS A 77 18.43 -8.29 17.25
N GLN A 78 18.25 -9.05 16.16
CA GLN A 78 19.36 -9.50 15.32
C GLN A 78 19.88 -8.43 14.34
N GLY A 79 19.28 -7.24 14.31
CA GLY A 79 19.64 -6.17 13.38
C GLY A 79 19.36 -6.50 11.92
N LYS A 80 18.45 -7.44 11.64
CA LYS A 80 18.07 -7.82 10.27
C LYS A 80 16.99 -6.93 9.68
N ILE A 81 16.15 -6.37 10.53
CA ILE A 81 15.13 -5.39 10.18
C ILE A 81 15.13 -4.27 11.23
N LEU A 82 14.76 -3.05 10.84
CA LEU A 82 14.66 -1.93 11.79
C LEU A 82 13.22 -1.78 12.31
N TYR A 83 12.23 -1.91 11.44
CA TYR A 83 10.81 -1.83 11.77
C TYR A 83 10.05 -2.95 11.07
N TRP A 84 8.94 -3.37 11.66
CA TRP A 84 8.04 -4.31 11.01
C TRP A 84 6.61 -3.79 10.99
N GLY A 85 5.82 -4.29 10.06
CA GLY A 85 4.43 -3.94 9.89
C GLY A 85 3.64 -5.06 9.23
N THR A 86 2.40 -4.73 8.94
CA THR A 86 1.43 -5.65 8.37
C THR A 86 0.92 -5.16 7.02
N SER A 87 0.23 -6.00 6.28
CA SER A 87 -0.42 -5.62 5.01
C SER A 87 -1.75 -6.35 4.90
N GLU A 88 -2.83 -5.60 4.70
CA GLU A 88 -4.20 -6.11 4.62
C GLU A 88 -4.69 -6.80 5.90
N TRP A 89 -4.10 -6.50 7.04
CA TRP A 89 -4.60 -6.98 8.32
C TRP A 89 -5.83 -6.18 8.76
N SER A 90 -6.73 -6.84 9.49
CA SER A 90 -7.86 -6.14 10.12
C SER A 90 -7.40 -5.22 11.25
N ALA A 91 -8.18 -4.18 11.55
CA ALA A 91 -7.90 -3.32 12.71
C ALA A 91 -7.84 -4.14 14.00
N ALA A 92 -8.70 -5.14 14.14
CA ALA A 92 -8.72 -6.04 15.30
C ALA A 92 -7.42 -6.85 15.45
N ASP A 93 -6.89 -7.40 14.35
CA ASP A 93 -5.64 -8.17 14.38
C ASP A 93 -4.43 -7.29 14.67
N ILE A 94 -4.38 -6.07 14.12
CA ILE A 94 -3.33 -5.10 14.42
C ILE A 94 -3.36 -4.73 15.90
N MET A 95 -4.53 -4.42 16.46
CA MET A 95 -4.68 -4.11 17.89
C MET A 95 -4.29 -5.30 18.76
N ARG A 96 -4.65 -6.53 18.37
CA ARG A 96 -4.24 -7.75 19.06
C ARG A 96 -2.73 -7.92 19.04
N ALA A 97 -2.06 -7.67 17.92
CA ALA A 97 -0.59 -7.69 17.82
C ALA A 97 0.04 -6.65 18.74
N HIS A 98 -0.54 -5.45 18.85
CA HIS A 98 -0.09 -4.41 19.77
C HIS A 98 -0.29 -4.81 21.23
N ALA A 99 -1.43 -5.40 21.60
CA ALA A 99 -1.70 -5.88 22.96
C ALA A 99 -0.71 -6.96 23.40
N LEU A 100 -0.49 -7.97 22.54
CA LEU A 100 0.50 -9.03 22.78
C LEU A 100 1.93 -8.48 22.91
N ALA A 101 2.30 -7.56 22.02
CA ALA A 101 3.62 -6.94 22.09
C ALA A 101 3.83 -6.17 23.39
N ARG A 102 2.83 -5.41 23.86
CA ARG A 102 2.87 -4.70 25.14
C ARG A 102 2.96 -5.63 26.32
N GLU A 103 2.14 -6.68 26.36
CA GLU A 103 2.11 -7.70 27.44
C GLU A 103 3.46 -8.38 27.61
N HIS A 104 4.14 -8.68 26.50
CA HIS A 104 5.40 -9.42 26.51
C HIS A 104 6.64 -8.54 26.35
N HIS A 105 6.51 -7.20 26.43
CA HIS A 105 7.62 -6.23 26.26
C HIS A 105 8.35 -6.42 24.91
N LEU A 106 7.61 -6.67 23.84
CA LEU A 106 8.10 -6.84 22.48
C LEU A 106 7.80 -5.59 21.65
N THR A 107 8.45 -5.47 20.49
CA THR A 107 8.19 -4.40 19.52
C THR A 107 6.91 -4.68 18.74
N PRO A 108 5.87 -3.80 18.80
CA PRO A 108 4.65 -3.97 18.02
C PRO A 108 4.84 -3.61 16.54
N PRO A 109 3.88 -3.94 15.66
CA PRO A 109 3.89 -3.45 14.29
C PRO A 109 3.76 -1.92 14.26
N GLN A 110 4.60 -1.25 13.45
CA GLN A 110 4.67 0.21 13.40
C GLN A 110 3.88 0.79 12.23
N MET A 111 3.60 0.00 11.21
CA MET A 111 2.94 0.46 9.99
C MET A 111 2.09 -0.65 9.37
N GLU A 112 1.13 -0.21 8.57
CA GLU A 112 0.28 -1.07 7.74
C GLU A 112 0.43 -0.70 6.26
N GLN A 113 0.34 -1.69 5.38
CA GLN A 113 0.33 -1.48 3.95
C GLN A 113 -1.02 -1.89 3.34
N PRO A 114 -2.04 -1.01 3.40
CA PRO A 114 -3.37 -1.30 2.87
C PRO A 114 -3.50 -0.89 1.41
N GLN A 115 -4.46 -1.49 0.70
CA GLN A 115 -4.96 -0.93 -0.54
C GLN A 115 -5.69 0.38 -0.26
N TYR A 116 -5.36 1.44 -1.03
CA TYR A 116 -6.08 2.70 -0.93
C TYR A 116 -6.09 3.45 -2.24
N ASN A 117 -7.26 3.81 -2.70
CA ASN A 117 -7.50 4.65 -3.87
C ASN A 117 -8.94 5.16 -3.85
N MET A 118 -9.31 6.01 -4.79
CA MET A 118 -10.64 6.62 -4.90
C MET A 118 -11.81 5.62 -4.92
N PHE A 119 -11.57 4.34 -5.26
CA PHE A 119 -12.58 3.28 -5.30
C PHE A 119 -12.47 2.26 -4.16
N HIS A 120 -11.43 2.33 -3.34
CA HIS A 120 -11.18 1.42 -2.21
C HIS A 120 -10.78 2.24 -1.00
N ARG A 121 -11.73 2.55 -0.10
CA ARG A 121 -11.61 3.58 0.93
C ARG A 121 -11.87 3.10 2.34
N ASP A 122 -12.80 2.15 2.51
CA ASP A 122 -13.39 1.80 3.81
C ASP A 122 -12.34 1.45 4.87
N ARG A 123 -11.34 0.67 4.50
CA ARG A 123 -10.30 0.25 5.43
C ARG A 123 -9.50 1.43 5.99
N VAL A 124 -9.01 2.29 5.11
CA VAL A 124 -8.16 3.42 5.50
C VAL A 124 -8.94 4.55 6.14
N GLU A 125 -10.14 4.86 5.63
CA GLU A 125 -10.91 6.03 6.08
C GLU A 125 -11.87 5.73 7.23
N LYS A 126 -12.28 4.46 7.43
CA LYS A 126 -13.21 4.04 8.46
C LYS A 126 -12.58 3.05 9.43
N GLU A 127 -12.25 1.84 8.97
CA GLU A 127 -11.80 0.74 9.84
C GLU A 127 -10.56 1.10 10.67
N TYR A 128 -9.58 1.79 10.07
CA TYR A 128 -8.34 2.16 10.75
C TYR A 128 -8.42 3.48 11.53
N GLY A 129 -9.56 4.15 11.54
CA GLY A 129 -9.75 5.39 12.29
C GLY A 129 -9.29 5.33 13.75
N PRO A 130 -9.71 4.31 14.54
CA PRO A 130 -9.23 4.12 15.90
C PRO A 130 -7.70 3.91 15.99
N LEU A 131 -7.10 3.17 15.06
CA LEU A 131 -5.67 2.86 15.09
C LEU A 131 -4.79 4.10 14.94
N TYR A 132 -5.21 5.07 14.13
CA TYR A 132 -4.47 6.33 13.98
C TYR A 132 -4.43 7.11 15.29
N ARG A 133 -5.51 7.09 16.07
CA ARG A 133 -5.61 7.84 17.35
C ARG A 133 -4.93 7.13 18.50
N GLU A 134 -5.09 5.80 18.59
CA GLU A 134 -4.68 5.02 19.76
C GLU A 134 -3.22 4.58 19.71
N ILE A 135 -2.72 4.24 18.52
CA ILE A 135 -1.38 3.69 18.35
C ILE A 135 -0.51 4.46 17.37
N GLY A 136 -1.04 5.53 16.75
CA GLY A 136 -0.28 6.34 15.80
C GLY A 136 0.12 5.56 14.53
N LEU A 137 -0.75 4.65 14.05
CA LEU A 137 -0.46 3.79 12.91
C LEU A 137 -0.06 4.61 11.69
N GLY A 138 1.11 4.32 11.10
CA GLY A 138 1.49 4.83 9.79
C GLY A 138 0.98 3.93 8.65
N THR A 139 0.64 4.51 7.49
CA THR A 139 0.25 3.72 6.32
C THR A 139 1.13 3.96 5.11
N THR A 140 1.49 2.87 4.42
CA THR A 140 2.20 2.87 3.14
C THR A 140 1.29 2.24 2.09
N ILE A 141 0.46 3.06 1.44
CA ILE A 141 -0.65 2.54 0.64
C ILE A 141 -0.20 1.98 -0.71
N TRP A 142 -0.84 0.90 -1.16
CA TRP A 142 -0.61 0.31 -2.47
C TRP A 142 -1.81 0.45 -3.42
N SER A 143 -1.57 0.31 -4.72
CA SER A 143 -2.56 0.43 -5.80
C SER A 143 -3.31 1.78 -5.84
N PRO A 144 -2.62 2.93 -5.71
CA PRO A 144 -3.26 4.25 -5.71
C PRO A 144 -3.97 4.56 -7.04
N LEU A 145 -3.55 3.93 -8.13
CA LEU A 145 -4.14 4.08 -9.45
C LEU A 145 -5.15 2.97 -9.82
N ALA A 146 -5.60 2.15 -8.85
CA ALA A 146 -6.55 1.06 -9.08
C ALA A 146 -6.19 0.23 -10.33
N SER A 147 -4.98 -0.36 -10.34
CA SER A 147 -4.43 -1.14 -11.47
C SER A 147 -4.37 -0.38 -12.79
N GLY A 148 -4.29 0.95 -12.73
CA GLY A 148 -4.21 1.85 -13.87
C GLY A 148 -5.54 2.42 -14.33
N LEU A 149 -6.66 2.05 -13.71
CA LEU A 149 -7.99 2.60 -14.02
C LEU A 149 -7.99 4.13 -13.81
N LEU A 150 -7.47 4.59 -12.68
CA LEU A 150 -7.38 6.01 -12.32
C LEU A 150 -6.30 6.80 -13.09
N SER A 151 -5.66 6.20 -14.09
CA SER A 151 -4.87 6.97 -15.07
C SER A 151 -5.68 7.45 -16.28
N GLY A 152 -6.96 7.01 -16.38
CA GLY A 152 -7.83 7.32 -17.52
C GLY A 152 -7.56 6.52 -18.79
N LYS A 153 -6.49 5.69 -18.83
CA LYS A 153 -6.09 4.95 -20.06
C LYS A 153 -7.08 3.90 -20.54
N TYR A 154 -8.07 3.55 -19.70
CA TYR A 154 -9.12 2.57 -20.04
C TYR A 154 -10.44 3.21 -20.44
N ASN A 155 -10.52 4.55 -20.53
CA ASN A 155 -11.75 5.28 -20.84
C ASN A 155 -12.34 4.92 -22.22
N GLU A 156 -11.49 4.57 -23.19
CA GLU A 156 -11.88 4.18 -24.55
C GLU A 156 -11.62 2.70 -24.85
N GLY A 157 -11.51 1.88 -23.80
CA GLY A 157 -11.21 0.45 -23.90
C GLY A 157 -9.84 0.10 -23.33
N VAL A 158 -9.52 -1.19 -23.31
CA VAL A 158 -8.26 -1.69 -22.74
C VAL A 158 -7.18 -1.71 -23.82
N PRO A 159 -6.15 -0.85 -23.73
CA PRO A 159 -5.09 -0.79 -24.74
C PRO A 159 -4.29 -2.10 -24.78
N PRO A 160 -3.89 -2.57 -25.97
CA PRO A 160 -2.98 -3.72 -26.13
C PRO A 160 -1.68 -3.49 -25.33
N GLY A 161 -1.15 -4.57 -24.72
CA GLY A 161 0.09 -4.51 -23.94
C GLY A 161 -0.05 -3.85 -22.55
N SER A 162 -1.26 -3.47 -22.15
CA SER A 162 -1.50 -3.01 -20.78
C SER A 162 -1.54 -4.19 -19.81
N ARG A 163 -1.38 -3.93 -18.50
CA ARG A 163 -1.40 -4.96 -17.45
C ARG A 163 -2.64 -5.86 -17.52
N LEU A 164 -3.79 -5.29 -17.84
CA LEU A 164 -5.07 -6.01 -17.87
C LEU A 164 -5.27 -6.88 -19.14
N THR A 165 -4.34 -6.83 -20.11
CA THR A 165 -4.33 -7.74 -21.27
C THR A 165 -3.36 -8.90 -21.10
N LEU A 166 -2.63 -8.97 -19.99
CA LEU A 166 -1.71 -10.07 -19.72
C LEU A 166 -2.49 -11.33 -19.37
N LYS A 167 -2.04 -12.47 -19.91
CA LYS A 167 -2.61 -13.79 -19.60
C LYS A 167 -2.55 -14.06 -18.08
N GLY A 168 -3.68 -14.52 -17.52
CA GLY A 168 -3.82 -14.77 -16.08
C GLY A 168 -4.24 -13.53 -15.26
N TYR A 169 -4.50 -12.38 -15.92
CA TYR A 169 -5.00 -11.16 -15.25
C TYR A 169 -6.46 -10.85 -15.62
N GLU A 170 -7.19 -11.80 -16.19
CA GLU A 170 -8.60 -11.65 -16.59
C GLU A 170 -9.48 -11.31 -15.38
N TRP A 171 -9.27 -12.01 -14.26
CA TRP A 171 -9.97 -11.76 -13.00
C TRP A 171 -9.77 -10.30 -12.49
N LEU A 172 -8.55 -9.75 -12.69
CA LEU A 172 -8.25 -8.38 -12.29
C LEU A 172 -8.95 -7.37 -13.20
N ARG A 173 -8.95 -7.62 -14.52
CA ARG A 173 -9.67 -6.80 -15.49
C ARG A 173 -11.14 -6.70 -15.10
N ASP A 174 -11.79 -7.84 -14.89
CA ASP A 174 -13.22 -7.93 -14.62
C ASP A 174 -13.61 -7.31 -13.26
N SER A 175 -12.71 -7.36 -12.28
CA SER A 175 -12.90 -6.72 -10.99
C SER A 175 -12.65 -5.22 -10.99
N VAL A 176 -11.79 -4.70 -11.87
CA VAL A 176 -11.38 -3.29 -11.91
C VAL A 176 -12.24 -2.48 -12.87
N ILE A 177 -12.50 -3.01 -14.09
CA ILE A 177 -13.20 -2.28 -15.15
C ILE A 177 -14.70 -2.57 -15.08
N THR A 178 -15.46 -1.58 -14.66
CA THR A 178 -16.94 -1.58 -14.77
C THR A 178 -17.41 -0.30 -15.47
N PRO A 179 -18.57 -0.36 -16.16
CA PRO A 179 -19.11 0.85 -16.81
C PRO A 179 -19.24 2.04 -15.85
N GLN A 180 -19.70 1.80 -14.63
CA GLN A 180 -19.86 2.84 -13.63
C GLN A 180 -18.53 3.48 -13.21
N ARG A 181 -17.47 2.67 -13.04
CA ARG A 181 -16.13 3.20 -12.69
C ARG A 181 -15.52 3.98 -13.84
N ILE A 182 -15.67 3.51 -15.08
CA ILE A 182 -15.21 4.24 -16.28
C ILE A 182 -15.91 5.60 -16.36
N GLU A 183 -17.22 5.65 -16.17
CA GLU A 183 -17.96 6.91 -16.19
C GLU A 183 -17.45 7.89 -15.12
N LYS A 184 -17.25 7.41 -13.88
CA LYS A 184 -16.67 8.23 -12.81
C LYS A 184 -15.26 8.73 -13.17
N VAL A 185 -14.41 7.90 -13.79
CA VAL A 185 -13.07 8.32 -14.22
C VAL A 185 -13.16 9.39 -15.31
N LYS A 186 -14.09 9.28 -16.26
CA LYS A 186 -14.33 10.33 -17.27
C LYS A 186 -14.74 11.66 -16.64
N GLN A 187 -15.62 11.62 -15.63
CA GLN A 187 -16.01 12.81 -14.87
C GLN A 187 -14.84 13.40 -14.06
N LEU A 188 -14.06 12.56 -13.39
CA LEU A 188 -12.85 13.00 -12.67
C LEU A 188 -11.79 13.60 -13.58
N GLN A 189 -11.74 13.18 -14.85
CA GLN A 189 -10.82 13.76 -15.83
C GLN A 189 -11.09 15.25 -16.08
N SER A 190 -12.34 15.71 -15.99
CA SER A 190 -12.67 17.13 -16.06
C SER A 190 -12.05 17.92 -14.90
N VAL A 191 -12.06 17.32 -13.69
CA VAL A 191 -11.40 17.92 -12.52
C VAL A 191 -9.88 18.02 -12.74
N ALA A 192 -9.26 16.96 -13.28
CA ALA A 192 -7.84 16.97 -13.57
C ALA A 192 -7.45 18.06 -14.60
N VAL A 193 -8.27 18.24 -15.65
CA VAL A 193 -8.09 19.30 -16.65
C VAL A 193 -8.15 20.69 -16.01
N ASP A 194 -9.16 20.95 -15.17
CA ASP A 194 -9.33 22.23 -14.48
C ASP A 194 -8.13 22.54 -13.57
N LEU A 195 -7.56 21.53 -12.93
CA LEU A 195 -6.37 21.64 -12.08
C LEU A 195 -5.05 21.67 -12.87
N ARG A 196 -5.09 21.52 -14.20
CA ARG A 196 -3.92 21.41 -15.08
C ARG A 196 -2.96 20.30 -14.63
N CYS A 197 -3.49 19.10 -14.41
CA CYS A 197 -2.72 17.91 -14.07
C CYS A 197 -3.26 16.69 -14.83
N SER A 198 -2.49 15.59 -14.84
CA SER A 198 -3.00 14.34 -15.38
C SER A 198 -3.93 13.64 -14.40
N MET A 199 -4.75 12.71 -14.92
CA MET A 199 -5.64 11.90 -14.07
C MET A 199 -4.85 11.07 -13.06
N ALA A 200 -3.67 10.56 -13.43
CA ALA A 200 -2.78 9.84 -12.53
C ALA A 200 -2.27 10.75 -11.40
N GLN A 201 -1.85 11.98 -11.73
CA GLN A 201 -1.42 12.95 -10.71
C GLN A 201 -2.55 13.35 -9.77
N LEU A 202 -3.77 13.54 -10.29
CA LEU A 202 -4.94 13.80 -9.45
C LEU A 202 -5.20 12.67 -8.46
N ALA A 203 -5.20 11.42 -8.94
CA ALA A 203 -5.44 10.25 -8.10
C ALA A 203 -4.37 10.05 -7.00
N LEU A 204 -3.11 10.26 -7.36
CA LEU A 204 -2.00 10.20 -6.40
C LEU A 204 -2.08 11.33 -5.37
N ALA A 205 -2.35 12.56 -5.81
CA ALA A 205 -2.51 13.72 -4.94
C ALA A 205 -3.70 13.55 -3.98
N TRP A 206 -4.80 12.95 -4.45
CA TRP A 206 -5.94 12.63 -3.61
C TRP A 206 -5.57 11.67 -2.47
N CYS A 207 -4.79 10.62 -2.75
CA CYS A 207 -4.27 9.74 -1.70
C CYS A 207 -3.36 10.49 -0.72
N LEU A 208 -2.44 11.33 -1.22
CA LEU A 208 -1.52 12.14 -0.42
C LEU A 208 -2.23 13.19 0.44
N ARG A 209 -3.45 13.60 0.06
CA ARG A 209 -4.25 14.57 0.83
C ARG A 209 -4.76 14.00 2.15
N ASN A 210 -4.83 12.67 2.30
CA ASN A 210 -5.21 12.02 3.55
C ASN A 210 -4.02 12.09 4.55
N PRO A 211 -4.19 12.75 5.71
CA PRO A 211 -3.10 12.93 6.68
C PRO A 211 -2.60 11.62 7.30
N ASN A 212 -3.37 10.55 7.21
CA ASN A 212 -3.00 9.22 7.71
C ASN A 212 -2.21 8.39 6.69
N VAL A 213 -1.98 8.93 5.49
CA VAL A 213 -1.15 8.29 4.46
C VAL A 213 0.27 8.83 4.55
N SER A 214 1.19 8.01 5.04
CA SER A 214 2.61 8.38 5.18
C SER A 214 3.34 8.35 3.84
N THR A 215 2.99 7.40 2.95
CA THR A 215 3.57 7.30 1.61
C THR A 215 2.65 6.56 0.66
N VAL A 216 2.75 6.93 -0.62
CA VAL A 216 1.99 6.33 -1.73
C VAL A 216 2.94 5.51 -2.58
N ILE A 217 2.75 4.19 -2.62
CA ILE A 217 3.57 3.30 -3.42
C ILE A 217 3.12 3.37 -4.88
N THR A 218 3.99 3.85 -5.75
CA THR A 218 3.74 3.92 -7.19
C THR A 218 4.49 2.82 -7.95
N GLY A 219 3.95 2.43 -9.08
CA GLY A 219 4.60 1.56 -10.04
C GLY A 219 4.67 2.23 -11.41
N ALA A 220 5.71 1.93 -12.17
CA ALA A 220 5.88 2.44 -13.51
C ALA A 220 6.54 1.38 -14.39
N SER A 221 6.11 1.29 -15.65
CA SER A 221 6.73 0.43 -16.67
C SER A 221 7.67 1.21 -17.59
N ARG A 222 7.68 2.55 -17.47
CA ARG A 222 8.51 3.47 -18.27
C ARG A 222 8.99 4.65 -17.42
N PRO A 223 10.19 5.21 -17.68
CA PRO A 223 10.74 6.35 -16.93
C PRO A 223 9.83 7.58 -16.92
N GLU A 224 9.13 7.85 -18.04
CA GLU A 224 8.24 9.02 -18.17
C GLU A 224 7.10 8.96 -17.14
N GLN A 225 6.59 7.76 -16.83
CA GLN A 225 5.56 7.58 -15.79
C GLN A 225 6.10 7.90 -14.40
N VAL A 226 7.37 7.61 -14.13
CA VAL A 226 8.00 8.01 -12.86
C VAL A 226 8.05 9.54 -12.77
N ALA A 227 8.56 10.20 -13.82
CA ALA A 227 8.65 11.64 -13.87
C ALA A 227 7.27 12.33 -13.76
N GLU A 228 6.24 11.74 -14.35
CA GLU A 228 4.86 12.21 -14.24
C GLU A 228 4.32 12.03 -12.81
N ASN A 229 4.43 10.83 -12.24
CA ASN A 229 3.91 10.51 -10.90
C ASN A 229 4.57 11.35 -9.80
N MET A 230 5.87 11.64 -9.93
CA MET A 230 6.61 12.46 -8.95
C MET A 230 6.17 13.93 -8.90
N LYS A 231 5.35 14.40 -9.83
CA LYS A 231 4.70 15.72 -9.79
C LYS A 231 3.37 15.74 -9.03
N ALA A 232 2.88 14.58 -8.56
CA ALA A 232 1.62 14.53 -7.81
C ALA A 232 1.63 15.40 -6.54
N PRO A 233 2.72 15.53 -5.76
CA PRO A 233 2.76 16.43 -4.62
C PRO A 233 2.44 17.90 -4.96
N ASP A 234 2.77 18.37 -6.17
CA ASP A 234 2.48 19.74 -6.62
C ASP A 234 0.97 19.99 -6.84
N VAL A 235 0.19 18.90 -6.94
CA VAL A 235 -1.28 18.96 -7.09
C VAL A 235 -1.97 19.03 -5.74
N VAL A 236 -1.38 18.51 -4.67
CA VAL A 236 -2.00 18.46 -3.33
C VAL A 236 -2.51 19.83 -2.86
N PRO A 237 -1.75 20.95 -2.96
CA PRO A 237 -2.24 22.27 -2.57
C PRO A 237 -3.44 22.77 -3.39
N LYS A 238 -3.64 22.23 -4.58
CA LYS A 238 -4.78 22.60 -5.45
C LYS A 238 -6.07 21.88 -5.09
N LEU A 239 -6.00 20.84 -4.24
CA LEU A 239 -7.18 20.10 -3.74
C LEU A 239 -7.86 20.89 -2.62
N THR A 240 -8.47 22.02 -2.99
CA THR A 240 -9.25 22.87 -2.08
C THR A 240 -10.49 22.12 -1.58
N PRO A 241 -11.15 22.58 -0.49
CA PRO A 241 -12.40 21.98 -0.01
C PRO A 241 -13.47 21.84 -1.11
N SER A 242 -13.62 22.84 -1.99
CA SER A 242 -14.58 22.80 -3.10
C SER A 242 -14.22 21.75 -4.16
N VAL A 243 -12.93 21.59 -4.47
CA VAL A 243 -12.46 20.54 -5.38
C VAL A 243 -12.70 19.17 -4.77
N MET A 244 -12.39 18.99 -3.50
CA MET A 244 -12.63 17.74 -2.79
C MET A 244 -14.12 17.39 -2.73
N GLN A 245 -14.98 18.37 -2.48
CA GLN A 245 -16.43 18.15 -2.51
C GLN A 245 -16.90 17.66 -3.89
N ARG A 246 -16.44 18.29 -4.98
CA ARG A 246 -16.77 17.85 -6.35
C ARG A 246 -16.27 16.42 -6.62
N ILE A 247 -15.09 16.05 -6.15
CA ILE A 247 -14.59 14.68 -6.25
C ILE A 247 -15.48 13.71 -5.49
N GLU A 248 -15.92 14.06 -4.26
CA GLU A 248 -16.80 13.21 -3.45
C GLU A 248 -18.18 13.02 -4.10
N GLU A 249 -18.74 14.07 -4.73
CA GLU A 249 -20.01 14.00 -5.47
C GLU A 249 -19.91 13.04 -6.67
N ILE A 250 -18.80 13.09 -7.41
CA ILE A 250 -18.54 12.16 -8.52
C ILE A 250 -18.37 10.71 -8.01
N LEU A 251 -17.60 10.53 -6.95
CA LEU A 251 -17.28 9.20 -6.43
C LEU A 251 -18.49 8.54 -5.74
N GLY A 252 -19.23 9.29 -4.93
CA GLY A 252 -20.42 8.83 -4.21
C GLY A 252 -20.18 7.62 -3.30
N ASN A 253 -18.94 7.43 -2.84
CA ASN A 253 -18.53 6.25 -2.05
C ASN A 253 -17.73 6.62 -0.78
N LYS A 254 -17.94 7.82 -0.27
CA LYS A 254 -17.30 8.21 0.98
C LYS A 254 -17.80 7.31 2.11
N PRO A 255 -16.89 6.65 2.86
CA PRO A 255 -17.28 5.84 4.00
C PRO A 255 -18.06 6.67 5.02
N ARG A 256 -19.20 6.14 5.49
CA ARG A 256 -19.93 6.79 6.59
C ARG A 256 -19.20 6.46 7.89
N ALA A 257 -18.98 7.47 8.72
CA ALA A 257 -18.61 7.22 10.11
C ALA A 257 -19.72 6.36 10.75
N ASP A 258 -19.33 5.41 11.61
CA ASP A 258 -20.34 4.77 12.46
C ASP A 258 -20.95 5.88 13.30
N GLU A 259 -22.26 5.97 13.32
CA GLU A 259 -22.98 6.82 14.28
C GLU A 259 -22.70 6.20 15.66
N ASP A 260 -21.95 6.93 16.50
CA ASP A 260 -21.67 6.57 17.89
C ASP A 260 -22.94 6.55 18.73
#